data_bfd1580a0d2952b8cfd0a05daf573da8
#
_entry.id   bfd1580a0d2952b8cfd0a05daf573da8
#
_cell.length_a   1.000
_cell.length_b   1.000
_cell.length_c   1.000
_cell.angle_alpha   90.00
_cell.angle_beta   90.00
_cell.angle_gamma   90.00
#
_symmetry.space_group_name_H-M   'P 1'
#
loop_
_entity.id
_entity.type
_entity.pdbx_description
1 polymer ?
#
loop_
_entity_poly.entity_id
_entity_poly.type
_entity_poly.pdbx_seq_one_letter_code
_entity_poly.pdbx_strand_id
1 'polypeptide(L)'
;MAERAQPSRPRAAGSPRAAGSSRAAGSPRAGSPSAGRRRADPARRAAYDVLRAVADRDAYANLLLPALLAERGLTGRDAAFATELTYGTLRGRGTYDAILAACSDRDQLDPPVRDVLRLGAHQLLATRVGQHAAVATSVDLAKDVCGPRPSGFVNAVLRRVATRDLDAWTEIVAPSRDIDPTGYLAVRHSHPRWIVEAFRDALGEAAAELEDALAAGNLRPDVVLAVTPGRADGKQGQEPEDPEHHALPVPPDATPTRWSPYGLRLAGGDPARYVAGGQAVVQDEASQLAALALTRVSLTPPERPLTGEPGHDRRWLDLCAGPGGKALLLAGLAAGRDARLVASDVRPNRAGRVRSALRRAGLTPAVVAADGRHVPWRPGTFDRVLADVPCSNLGSLRRRPEARWRKTPEAVPALAAVQRELLDAAIESARPGGVVAYVTCSPHLAETRDVVTAVAERRGDVTILDAPAVLAEVPGLHASDPRFAQFWPHRHGTDAIFLALLRRE
;
A
#
# COMPACT_ATOMS: atom_id res chain seq x y z
N MET A 1 -61.21 -0.12 22.96
CA MET A 1 -62.21 -0.55 21.96
C MET A 1 -61.43 -1.46 21.01
N ALA A 2 -61.49 -2.71 21.25
CA ALA A 2 -62.33 -3.74 20.59
C ALA A 2 -61.71 -4.08 19.22
N GLU A 3 -61.45 -5.28 18.76
CA GLU A 3 -61.74 -6.65 19.23
C GLU A 3 -61.14 -7.62 18.19
N ARG A 4 -60.46 -8.60 18.67
CA ARG A 4 -60.32 -10.01 18.29
C ARG A 4 -61.17 -10.53 17.13
N ALA A 5 -60.59 -11.40 16.29
CA ALA A 5 -61.09 -12.76 16.10
C ALA A 5 -60.20 -13.64 15.20
N GLN A 6 -59.69 -14.74 15.68
CA GLN A 6 -59.62 -16.07 15.01
C GLN A 6 -60.94 -16.79 15.27
N PRO A 7 -61.34 -17.85 14.59
CA PRO A 7 -60.68 -19.12 14.32
C PRO A 7 -61.18 -19.80 12.97
N SER A 8 -60.71 -20.93 12.48
CA SER A 8 -60.95 -22.33 12.85
C SER A 8 -60.57 -23.31 11.71
N ARG A 9 -59.98 -24.45 12.09
CA ARG A 9 -59.93 -25.70 11.26
C ARG A 9 -61.24 -26.41 11.27
N PRO A 10 -61.52 -27.32 10.28
CA PRO A 10 -61.58 -28.76 10.58
C PRO A 10 -61.13 -29.73 9.45
N ARG A 11 -60.55 -30.86 9.85
CA ARG A 11 -60.84 -32.30 9.81
C ARG A 11 -61.25 -32.93 8.44
N ALA A 12 -60.45 -33.84 7.92
CA ALA A 12 -60.30 -35.29 7.97
C ALA A 12 -61.49 -36.14 7.48
N ALA A 13 -61.20 -37.04 6.54
CA ALA A 13 -61.65 -38.39 6.28
C ALA A 13 -61.68 -38.69 4.74
N GLY A 14 -61.34 -39.80 4.18
CA GLY A 14 -61.22 -41.16 4.56
C GLY A 14 -60.81 -41.97 3.30
N SER A 15 -60.11 -43.07 3.52
CA SER A 15 -59.78 -44.07 2.51
C SER A 15 -60.99 -44.92 2.12
N PRO A 16 -61.00 -45.62 0.97
CA PRO A 16 -60.90 -47.07 1.04
C PRO A 16 -60.01 -47.79 0.02
N ARG A 17 -59.73 -49.02 0.39
CA ARG A 17 -58.94 -50.11 -0.24
C ARG A 17 -59.58 -50.59 -1.56
N ALA A 18 -58.84 -51.14 -2.53
CA ALA A 18 -58.45 -52.53 -2.73
C ALA A 18 -58.03 -52.85 -4.17
N ALA A 19 -57.04 -53.74 -4.26
CA ALA A 19 -56.88 -54.89 -5.14
C ALA A 19 -56.26 -54.71 -6.54
N GLY A 20 -55.00 -55.17 -6.66
CA GLY A 20 -54.58 -56.33 -7.44
C GLY A 20 -54.14 -56.14 -8.89
N SER A 21 -52.87 -56.31 -9.19
CA SER A 21 -52.35 -57.40 -10.01
C SER A 21 -50.93 -57.13 -10.45
N SER A 22 -50.11 -58.16 -10.34
CA SER A 22 -48.71 -58.30 -10.72
C SER A 22 -48.45 -58.10 -12.21
N ARG A 23 -47.40 -57.32 -12.57
CA ARG A 23 -46.59 -57.61 -13.73
C ARG A 23 -45.18 -57.07 -13.49
N ALA A 24 -44.18 -57.94 -13.59
CA ALA A 24 -42.75 -57.65 -13.55
C ALA A 24 -42.40 -56.73 -14.71
N ALA A 25 -41.68 -55.64 -14.41
CA ALA A 25 -40.98 -54.83 -15.40
C ALA A 25 -39.68 -54.27 -14.79
N GLY A 26 -38.64 -54.39 -15.54
CA GLY A 26 -37.24 -54.22 -15.31
C GLY A 26 -36.81 -53.11 -14.38
N SER A 27 -35.76 -53.41 -13.62
CA SER A 27 -35.01 -52.45 -12.81
C SER A 27 -34.50 -51.30 -13.66
N PRO A 28 -34.73 -50.03 -13.27
CA PRO A 28 -34.03 -48.92 -13.88
C PRO A 28 -32.57 -48.98 -13.40
N ARG A 29 -31.65 -49.05 -14.37
CA ARG A 29 -30.23 -48.82 -14.12
C ARG A 29 -30.10 -47.52 -13.34
N ALA A 30 -29.46 -47.60 -12.18
CA ALA A 30 -29.04 -46.43 -11.41
C ALA A 30 -28.22 -45.51 -12.32
N GLY A 31 -28.77 -44.38 -12.67
CA GLY A 31 -28.07 -43.31 -13.36
C GLY A 31 -26.87 -42.90 -12.49
N SER A 32 -25.69 -42.96 -13.05
CA SER A 32 -24.48 -42.42 -12.45
C SER A 32 -24.76 -41.00 -11.96
N PRO A 33 -24.35 -40.64 -10.75
CA PRO A 33 -24.53 -39.25 -10.28
C PRO A 33 -23.86 -38.33 -11.29
N SER A 34 -24.62 -37.40 -11.85
CA SER A 34 -24.09 -36.32 -12.68
C SER A 34 -22.87 -35.77 -11.97
N ALA A 35 -21.71 -35.81 -12.62
CA ALA A 35 -20.47 -35.24 -12.11
C ALA A 35 -20.77 -33.78 -11.72
N GLY A 36 -20.99 -33.55 -10.43
CA GLY A 36 -21.26 -32.22 -9.88
C GLY A 36 -20.15 -31.29 -10.37
N ARG A 37 -20.53 -30.17 -10.95
CA ARG A 37 -19.63 -29.12 -11.42
C ARG A 37 -18.59 -28.89 -10.31
N ARG A 38 -17.34 -29.31 -10.51
CA ARG A 38 -16.25 -29.05 -9.55
C ARG A 38 -16.15 -27.54 -9.43
N ARG A 39 -16.52 -27.03 -8.26
CA ARG A 39 -16.32 -25.61 -7.95
C ARG A 39 -14.81 -25.32 -7.91
N ALA A 40 -14.43 -24.14 -8.38
CA ALA A 40 -13.06 -23.69 -8.24
C ALA A 40 -12.64 -23.67 -6.77
N ASP A 41 -11.36 -23.91 -6.54
CA ASP A 41 -10.75 -23.77 -5.21
C ASP A 41 -11.04 -22.38 -4.61
N PRO A 42 -11.51 -22.28 -3.36
CA PRO A 42 -11.97 -21.01 -2.78
C PRO A 42 -10.89 -19.93 -2.72
N ALA A 43 -9.63 -20.30 -2.46
CA ALA A 43 -8.52 -19.34 -2.40
C ALA A 43 -8.22 -18.79 -3.81
N ARG A 44 -8.19 -19.64 -4.83
CA ARG A 44 -8.00 -19.23 -6.24
C ARG A 44 -9.15 -18.37 -6.73
N ARG A 45 -10.36 -18.72 -6.34
CA ARG A 45 -11.55 -17.93 -6.69
C ARG A 45 -11.50 -16.55 -6.04
N ALA A 46 -11.10 -16.45 -4.78
CA ALA A 46 -10.93 -15.17 -4.09
C ALA A 46 -9.87 -14.30 -4.78
N ALA A 47 -8.71 -14.87 -5.11
CA ALA A 47 -7.67 -14.15 -5.85
C ALA A 47 -8.17 -13.64 -7.21
N TYR A 48 -8.84 -14.48 -7.99
CA TYR A 48 -9.42 -14.10 -9.26
C TYR A 48 -10.41 -12.93 -9.14
N ASP A 49 -11.33 -12.99 -8.17
CA ASP A 49 -12.33 -11.94 -7.98
C ASP A 49 -11.69 -10.59 -7.60
N VAL A 50 -10.58 -10.61 -6.84
CA VAL A 50 -9.79 -9.40 -6.57
C VAL A 50 -9.13 -8.87 -7.84
N LEU A 51 -8.48 -9.73 -8.67
CA LEU A 51 -7.88 -9.32 -9.94
C LEU A 51 -8.91 -8.68 -10.87
N ARG A 52 -10.11 -9.26 -10.97
CA ARG A 52 -11.21 -8.69 -11.76
C ARG A 52 -11.65 -7.33 -11.23
N ALA A 53 -11.83 -7.20 -9.92
CA ALA A 53 -12.20 -5.94 -9.30
C ALA A 53 -11.13 -4.85 -9.49
N VAL A 54 -9.86 -5.23 -9.43
CA VAL A 54 -8.72 -4.34 -9.73
C VAL A 54 -8.76 -3.87 -11.18
N ALA A 55 -9.09 -4.76 -12.13
CA ALA A 55 -9.11 -4.44 -13.55
C ALA A 55 -10.37 -3.66 -13.98
N ASP A 56 -11.54 -4.01 -13.43
CA ASP A 56 -12.83 -3.48 -13.90
C ASP A 56 -13.32 -2.23 -13.14
N ARG A 57 -12.90 -2.08 -11.88
CA ARG A 57 -13.45 -1.06 -10.96
C ARG A 57 -12.38 -0.23 -10.27
N ASP A 58 -11.13 -0.32 -10.71
CA ASP A 58 -9.98 0.33 -10.08
C ASP A 58 -9.86 0.08 -8.56
N ALA A 59 -10.37 -1.09 -8.10
CA ALA A 59 -10.30 -1.46 -6.70
C ALA A 59 -8.84 -1.58 -6.23
N TYR A 60 -8.61 -1.30 -4.95
CA TYR A 60 -7.32 -1.52 -4.31
C TYR A 60 -7.29 -2.91 -3.68
N ALA A 61 -6.32 -3.74 -4.10
CA ALA A 61 -6.19 -5.12 -3.61
C ALA A 61 -6.05 -5.19 -2.09
N ASN A 62 -5.30 -4.28 -1.49
CA ASN A 62 -5.06 -4.22 -0.04
C ASN A 62 -6.30 -3.84 0.79
N LEU A 63 -7.32 -3.25 0.19
CA LEU A 63 -8.59 -2.94 0.84
C LEU A 63 -9.63 -4.05 0.61
N LEU A 64 -9.63 -4.61 -0.60
CA LEU A 64 -10.64 -5.58 -0.99
C LEU A 64 -10.36 -6.99 -0.48
N LEU A 65 -9.11 -7.46 -0.59
CA LEU A 65 -8.77 -8.85 -0.27
C LEU A 65 -9.08 -9.21 1.19
N PRO A 66 -8.70 -8.43 2.22
CA PRO A 66 -9.01 -8.78 3.60
C PRO A 66 -10.51 -8.90 3.86
N ALA A 67 -11.31 -7.97 3.33
CA ALA A 67 -12.77 -8.01 3.44
C ALA A 67 -13.37 -9.27 2.78
N LEU A 68 -12.88 -9.62 1.59
CA LEU A 68 -13.34 -10.78 0.84
C LEU A 68 -12.96 -12.10 1.53
N LEU A 69 -11.76 -12.17 2.12
CA LEU A 69 -11.33 -13.35 2.89
C LEU A 69 -12.21 -13.55 4.13
N ALA A 70 -12.51 -12.47 4.85
CA ALA A 70 -13.40 -12.50 6.02
C ALA A 70 -14.83 -12.92 5.63
N GLU A 71 -15.39 -12.33 4.57
CA GLU A 71 -16.73 -12.66 4.04
C GLU A 71 -16.85 -14.15 3.68
N ARG A 72 -15.77 -14.72 3.12
CA ARG A 72 -15.75 -16.13 2.69
C ARG A 72 -15.29 -17.11 3.77
N GLY A 73 -14.94 -16.65 4.95
CA GLY A 73 -14.42 -17.48 6.03
C GLY A 73 -13.08 -18.13 5.72
N LEU A 74 -12.29 -17.55 4.79
CA LEU A 74 -10.95 -18.04 4.46
C LEU A 74 -9.95 -17.58 5.53
N THR A 75 -9.31 -18.55 6.19
CA THR A 75 -8.35 -18.30 7.26
C THR A 75 -7.08 -19.13 7.08
N GLY A 76 -6.06 -18.90 7.90
CA GLY A 76 -4.84 -19.71 7.93
C GLY A 76 -4.17 -19.88 6.57
N ARG A 77 -3.93 -21.10 6.17
CA ARG A 77 -3.22 -21.43 4.89
C ARG A 77 -3.96 -20.95 3.66
N ASP A 78 -5.28 -21.03 3.64
CA ASP A 78 -6.08 -20.66 2.47
C ASP A 78 -6.08 -19.13 2.28
N ALA A 79 -6.18 -18.35 3.37
CA ALA A 79 -6.03 -16.91 3.32
C ALA A 79 -4.62 -16.49 2.88
N ALA A 80 -3.59 -17.15 3.40
CA ALA A 80 -2.21 -16.89 3.02
C ALA A 80 -1.98 -17.22 1.53
N PHE A 81 -2.54 -18.32 1.05
CA PHE A 81 -2.43 -18.72 -0.35
C PHE A 81 -3.20 -17.77 -1.30
N ALA A 82 -4.42 -17.37 -0.95
CA ALA A 82 -5.17 -16.38 -1.71
C ALA A 82 -4.42 -15.03 -1.77
N THR A 83 -3.77 -14.66 -0.66
CA THR A 83 -2.94 -13.44 -0.58
C THR A 83 -1.74 -13.53 -1.51
N GLU A 84 -1.00 -14.66 -1.47
CA GLU A 84 0.13 -14.90 -2.36
C GLU A 84 -0.28 -14.87 -3.84
N LEU A 85 -1.35 -15.58 -4.19
CA LEU A 85 -1.87 -15.60 -5.56
C LEU A 85 -2.27 -14.20 -6.04
N THR A 86 -2.93 -13.41 -5.20
CA THR A 86 -3.38 -12.07 -5.55
C THR A 86 -2.19 -11.14 -5.80
N TYR A 87 -1.35 -10.96 -4.78
CA TYR A 87 -0.26 -9.99 -4.86
C TYR A 87 0.87 -10.46 -5.78
N GLY A 88 1.18 -11.74 -5.80
CA GLY A 88 2.20 -12.28 -6.68
C GLY A 88 1.81 -12.13 -8.15
N THR A 89 0.55 -12.42 -8.49
CA THR A 89 0.04 -12.21 -9.86
C THR A 89 0.08 -10.73 -10.26
N LEU A 90 -0.30 -9.81 -9.36
CA LEU A 90 -0.26 -8.38 -9.63
C LEU A 90 1.19 -7.86 -9.79
N ARG A 91 2.14 -8.36 -8.99
CA ARG A 91 3.56 -8.00 -9.10
C ARG A 91 4.18 -8.46 -10.42
N GLY A 92 3.93 -9.72 -10.79
CA GLY A 92 4.48 -10.31 -12.01
C GLY A 92 3.69 -10.02 -13.28
N ARG A 93 2.64 -9.19 -13.23
CA ARG A 93 1.69 -8.98 -14.31
C ARG A 93 2.35 -8.71 -15.66
N GLY A 94 3.32 -7.81 -15.73
CA GLY A 94 3.97 -7.42 -16.99
C GLY A 94 4.79 -8.57 -17.58
N THR A 95 5.55 -9.28 -16.76
CA THR A 95 6.32 -10.46 -17.17
C THR A 95 5.39 -11.58 -17.63
N TYR A 96 4.32 -11.85 -16.85
CA TYR A 96 3.36 -12.89 -17.23
C TYR A 96 2.62 -12.55 -18.52
N ASP A 97 2.27 -11.29 -18.73
CA ASP A 97 1.63 -10.86 -19.99
C ASP A 97 2.55 -11.09 -21.20
N ALA A 98 3.85 -10.79 -21.08
CA ALA A 98 4.83 -11.06 -22.13
C ALA A 98 4.99 -12.58 -22.40
N ILE A 99 5.07 -13.40 -21.36
CA ILE A 99 5.14 -14.85 -21.49
C ILE A 99 3.86 -15.43 -22.11
N LEU A 100 2.69 -14.96 -21.67
CA LEU A 100 1.40 -15.40 -22.19
C LEU A 100 1.23 -15.03 -23.66
N ALA A 101 1.71 -13.85 -24.08
CA ALA A 101 1.73 -13.46 -25.49
C ALA A 101 2.59 -14.42 -26.35
N ALA A 102 3.77 -14.82 -25.85
CA ALA A 102 4.63 -15.79 -26.53
C ALA A 102 4.05 -17.22 -26.55
N CYS A 103 3.20 -17.56 -25.57
CA CYS A 103 2.55 -18.86 -25.48
C CYS A 103 1.17 -18.94 -26.13
N SER A 104 0.62 -17.83 -26.62
CA SER A 104 -0.72 -17.74 -27.20
C SER A 104 -0.65 -17.47 -28.70
N ASP A 105 -1.47 -18.16 -29.46
CA ASP A 105 -1.65 -17.89 -30.91
C ASP A 105 -2.73 -16.78 -31.15
N ARG A 106 -3.13 -16.05 -30.10
CA ARG A 106 -4.15 -15.00 -30.14
C ARG A 106 -3.54 -13.63 -29.77
N ASP A 107 -3.74 -12.66 -30.61
CA ASP A 107 -3.28 -11.27 -30.37
C ASP A 107 -4.00 -10.61 -29.20
N GLN A 108 -5.27 -10.96 -28.97
CA GLN A 108 -6.06 -10.45 -27.86
C GLN A 108 -6.70 -11.57 -27.05
N LEU A 109 -6.53 -11.50 -25.76
CA LEU A 109 -7.15 -12.40 -24.80
C LEU A 109 -8.34 -11.72 -24.15
N ASP A 110 -9.47 -12.43 -24.08
CA ASP A 110 -10.62 -12.02 -23.28
C ASP A 110 -10.17 -11.74 -21.83
N PRO A 111 -10.48 -10.53 -21.27
CA PRO A 111 -9.97 -10.13 -19.96
C PRO A 111 -10.19 -11.14 -18.82
N PRO A 112 -11.37 -11.78 -18.65
CA PRO A 112 -11.56 -12.84 -17.68
C PRO A 112 -10.62 -14.04 -17.88
N VAL A 113 -10.42 -14.47 -19.11
CA VAL A 113 -9.52 -15.61 -19.45
C VAL A 113 -8.07 -15.23 -19.19
N ARG A 114 -7.66 -13.99 -19.54
CA ARG A 114 -6.32 -13.48 -19.28
C ARG A 114 -5.97 -13.50 -17.80
N ASP A 115 -6.91 -13.11 -16.93
CA ASP A 115 -6.66 -13.11 -15.49
C ASP A 115 -6.55 -14.53 -14.91
N VAL A 116 -7.31 -15.50 -15.44
CA VAL A 116 -7.09 -16.93 -15.12
C VAL A 116 -5.70 -17.38 -15.57
N LEU A 117 -5.26 -17.02 -16.77
CA LEU A 117 -3.95 -17.37 -17.30
C LEU A 117 -2.81 -16.73 -16.48
N ARG A 118 -2.94 -15.46 -16.07
CA ARG A 118 -1.99 -14.78 -15.17
C ARG A 118 -1.85 -15.51 -13.84
N LEU A 119 -2.98 -15.92 -13.22
CA LEU A 119 -2.98 -16.73 -11.98
C LEU A 119 -2.31 -18.09 -12.19
N GLY A 120 -2.56 -18.73 -13.34
CA GLY A 120 -1.92 -19.98 -13.71
C GLY A 120 -0.42 -19.82 -13.91
N ALA A 121 0.00 -18.80 -14.64
CA ALA A 121 1.41 -18.48 -14.86
C ALA A 121 2.14 -18.19 -13.54
N HIS A 122 1.54 -17.41 -12.64
CA HIS A 122 2.11 -17.18 -11.30
C HIS A 122 2.29 -18.49 -10.52
N GLN A 123 1.30 -19.37 -10.52
CA GLN A 123 1.42 -20.67 -9.84
C GLN A 123 2.53 -21.52 -10.41
N LEU A 124 2.70 -21.54 -11.74
CA LEU A 124 3.71 -22.35 -12.43
C LEU A 124 5.13 -21.81 -12.26
N LEU A 125 5.30 -20.49 -12.27
CA LEU A 125 6.61 -19.85 -12.39
C LEU A 125 7.16 -19.29 -11.08
N ALA A 126 6.29 -19.02 -10.10
CA ALA A 126 6.69 -18.30 -8.89
C ALA A 126 6.20 -18.93 -7.57
N THR A 127 5.55 -20.10 -7.62
CA THR A 127 5.11 -20.79 -6.41
C THR A 127 5.61 -22.25 -6.37
N ARG A 128 5.42 -22.90 -5.21
CA ARG A 128 5.74 -24.31 -5.05
C ARG A 128 4.59 -25.26 -5.42
N VAL A 129 3.58 -24.76 -6.12
CA VAL A 129 2.46 -25.61 -6.59
C VAL A 129 2.97 -26.51 -7.71
N GLY A 130 2.73 -27.83 -7.60
CA GLY A 130 3.14 -28.76 -8.65
C GLY A 130 2.49 -28.41 -9.99
N GLN A 131 3.25 -28.50 -11.09
CA GLN A 131 2.83 -28.07 -12.43
C GLN A 131 1.48 -28.65 -12.86
N HIS A 132 1.28 -29.97 -12.66
CA HIS A 132 0.01 -30.62 -13.01
C HIS A 132 -1.17 -30.04 -12.22
N ALA A 133 -0.99 -29.79 -10.91
CA ALA A 133 -2.02 -29.20 -10.07
C ALA A 133 -2.32 -27.73 -10.46
N ALA A 134 -1.29 -26.93 -10.77
CA ALA A 134 -1.44 -25.57 -11.22
C ALA A 134 -2.27 -25.47 -12.50
N VAL A 135 -1.97 -26.29 -13.50
CA VAL A 135 -2.72 -26.36 -14.77
C VAL A 135 -4.15 -26.83 -14.52
N ALA A 136 -4.35 -27.96 -13.82
CA ALA A 136 -5.67 -28.54 -13.60
C ALA A 136 -6.61 -27.57 -12.84
N THR A 137 -6.12 -26.97 -11.75
CA THR A 137 -6.93 -26.04 -10.95
C THR A 137 -7.22 -24.73 -11.67
N SER A 138 -6.32 -24.25 -12.53
CA SER A 138 -6.58 -23.08 -13.39
C SER A 138 -7.62 -23.37 -14.46
N VAL A 139 -7.62 -24.59 -15.03
CA VAL A 139 -8.66 -25.04 -15.96
C VAL A 139 -10.02 -25.15 -15.26
N ASP A 140 -10.07 -25.65 -14.03
CA ASP A 140 -11.32 -25.73 -13.26
C ASP A 140 -11.81 -24.30 -12.88
N LEU A 141 -10.90 -23.38 -12.54
CA LEU A 141 -11.23 -21.97 -12.35
C LEU A 141 -11.80 -21.35 -13.64
N ALA A 142 -11.19 -21.60 -14.80
CA ALA A 142 -11.71 -21.11 -16.09
C ALA A 142 -13.13 -21.59 -16.38
N LYS A 143 -13.41 -22.87 -16.11
CA LYS A 143 -14.76 -23.44 -16.27
C LYS A 143 -15.79 -22.77 -15.34
N ASP A 144 -15.37 -22.43 -14.11
CA ASP A 144 -16.22 -21.83 -13.11
C ASP A 144 -16.56 -20.36 -13.44
N VAL A 145 -15.57 -19.57 -13.88
CA VAL A 145 -15.68 -18.11 -14.05
C VAL A 145 -15.94 -17.65 -15.49
N CYS A 146 -15.48 -18.43 -16.49
CA CYS A 146 -15.62 -18.11 -17.92
C CYS A 146 -16.51 -19.11 -18.68
N GLY A 147 -16.96 -20.17 -18.01
CA GLY A 147 -17.66 -21.27 -18.64
C GLY A 147 -16.73 -22.32 -19.29
N PRO A 148 -17.27 -23.38 -19.88
CA PRO A 148 -16.46 -24.52 -20.35
C PRO A 148 -15.65 -24.24 -21.64
N ARG A 149 -16.08 -23.29 -22.47
CA ARG A 149 -15.49 -23.01 -23.79
C ARG A 149 -13.98 -22.73 -23.76
N PRO A 150 -13.45 -21.82 -22.91
CA PRO A 150 -12.02 -21.49 -22.94
C PRO A 150 -11.12 -22.52 -22.24
N SER A 151 -11.66 -23.56 -21.61
CA SER A 151 -10.88 -24.51 -20.80
C SER A 151 -9.78 -25.26 -21.56
N GLY A 152 -10.04 -25.65 -22.79
CA GLY A 152 -9.04 -26.28 -23.67
C GLY A 152 -7.91 -25.32 -24.03
N PHE A 153 -8.23 -24.08 -24.35
CA PHE A 153 -7.26 -23.03 -24.63
C PHE A 153 -6.40 -22.72 -23.39
N VAL A 154 -7.02 -22.52 -22.22
CA VAL A 154 -6.29 -22.29 -20.95
C VAL A 154 -5.32 -23.45 -20.66
N ASN A 155 -5.76 -24.70 -20.83
CA ASN A 155 -4.89 -25.87 -20.65
C ASN A 155 -3.70 -25.85 -21.63
N ALA A 156 -3.92 -25.56 -22.91
CA ALA A 156 -2.86 -25.54 -23.91
C ALA A 156 -1.83 -24.45 -23.62
N VAL A 157 -2.27 -23.22 -23.34
CA VAL A 157 -1.37 -22.09 -23.02
C VAL A 157 -0.57 -22.37 -21.75
N LEU A 158 -1.21 -22.81 -20.65
CA LEU A 158 -0.49 -23.07 -19.39
C LEU A 158 0.48 -24.25 -19.49
N ARG A 159 0.21 -25.25 -20.33
CA ARG A 159 1.18 -26.31 -20.61
C ARG A 159 2.41 -25.78 -21.37
N ARG A 160 2.25 -24.82 -22.28
CA ARG A 160 3.38 -24.15 -22.93
C ARG A 160 4.18 -23.32 -21.88
N VAL A 161 3.49 -22.54 -21.02
CA VAL A 161 4.15 -21.81 -19.92
C VAL A 161 4.98 -22.76 -19.03
N ALA A 162 4.46 -23.93 -18.70
CA ALA A 162 5.13 -24.92 -17.84
C ALA A 162 6.41 -25.56 -18.43
N THR A 163 6.74 -25.31 -19.71
CA THR A 163 7.92 -25.90 -20.36
C THR A 163 9.25 -25.29 -19.92
N ARG A 164 9.22 -24.12 -19.30
CA ARG A 164 10.41 -23.37 -18.84
C ARG A 164 10.13 -22.71 -17.51
N ASP A 165 11.19 -22.40 -16.76
CA ASP A 165 11.13 -21.56 -15.57
C ASP A 165 11.03 -20.07 -15.93
N LEU A 166 10.92 -19.22 -14.90
CA LEU A 166 10.74 -17.78 -15.07
C LEU A 166 11.96 -17.11 -15.73
N ASP A 167 13.17 -17.56 -15.38
CA ASP A 167 14.39 -16.97 -15.90
C ASP A 167 14.56 -17.30 -17.39
N ALA A 168 14.40 -18.56 -17.78
CA ALA A 168 14.46 -18.99 -19.17
C ALA A 168 13.36 -18.33 -20.03
N TRP A 169 12.17 -18.11 -19.49
CA TRP A 169 11.13 -17.35 -20.18
C TRP A 169 11.52 -15.87 -20.36
N THR A 170 12.08 -15.26 -19.31
CA THR A 170 12.48 -13.84 -19.36
C THR A 170 13.49 -13.60 -20.48
N GLU A 171 14.49 -14.46 -20.62
CA GLU A 171 15.49 -14.36 -21.71
C GLU A 171 14.89 -14.50 -23.13
N ILE A 172 13.73 -15.14 -23.22
CA ILE A 172 13.04 -15.30 -24.52
C ILE A 172 12.14 -14.11 -24.84
N VAL A 173 11.43 -13.55 -23.82
CA VAL A 173 10.38 -12.56 -24.05
C VAL A 173 10.83 -11.13 -23.82
N ALA A 174 11.93 -10.92 -23.10
CA ALA A 174 12.51 -9.61 -22.93
C ALA A 174 13.36 -9.20 -24.14
N PRO A 175 13.49 -7.92 -24.46
CA PRO A 175 14.48 -7.45 -25.44
C PRO A 175 15.89 -7.78 -24.95
N SER A 176 16.86 -7.83 -25.89
CA SER A 176 18.27 -8.05 -25.52
C SER A 176 18.73 -6.97 -24.50
N ARG A 177 19.38 -7.42 -23.43
CA ARG A 177 19.91 -6.52 -22.38
C ARG A 177 20.93 -5.52 -22.93
N ASP A 178 21.73 -5.92 -23.90
CA ASP A 178 22.76 -5.06 -24.48
C ASP A 178 22.19 -4.00 -25.43
N ILE A 179 21.05 -4.29 -26.08
CA ILE A 179 20.41 -3.39 -27.04
C ILE A 179 19.41 -2.46 -26.34
N ASP A 180 18.62 -3.00 -25.45
CA ASP A 180 17.57 -2.26 -24.72
C ASP A 180 17.54 -2.67 -23.24
N PRO A 181 18.51 -2.21 -22.42
CA PRO A 181 18.59 -2.57 -21.02
C PRO A 181 17.37 -2.13 -20.21
N THR A 182 16.74 -1.02 -20.58
CA THR A 182 15.50 -0.54 -19.92
C THR A 182 14.32 -1.45 -20.20
N GLY A 183 14.14 -1.87 -21.44
CA GLY A 183 13.08 -2.82 -21.83
C GLY A 183 13.31 -4.18 -21.22
N TYR A 184 14.56 -4.67 -21.14
CA TYR A 184 14.92 -5.90 -20.45
C TYR A 184 14.48 -5.85 -18.98
N LEU A 185 14.89 -4.82 -18.24
CA LEU A 185 14.53 -4.64 -16.83
C LEU A 185 13.02 -4.45 -16.62
N ALA A 186 12.34 -3.77 -17.55
CA ALA A 186 10.89 -3.60 -17.50
C ALA A 186 10.15 -4.94 -17.53
N VAL A 187 10.56 -5.86 -18.41
CA VAL A 187 10.00 -7.22 -18.50
C VAL A 187 10.47 -8.08 -17.32
N ARG A 188 11.76 -8.10 -17.03
CA ARG A 188 12.37 -8.89 -15.96
C ARG A 188 11.72 -8.64 -14.60
N HIS A 189 11.49 -7.38 -14.26
CA HIS A 189 10.96 -6.96 -12.97
C HIS A 189 9.49 -6.52 -13.01
N SER A 190 8.81 -6.70 -14.15
CA SER A 190 7.37 -6.39 -14.29
C SER A 190 7.03 -4.93 -13.93
N HIS A 191 7.75 -4.00 -14.54
CA HIS A 191 7.48 -2.57 -14.43
C HIS A 191 7.21 -1.94 -15.80
N PRO A 192 6.33 -0.93 -15.92
CA PRO A 192 6.31 -0.07 -17.08
C PRO A 192 7.67 0.60 -17.31
N ARG A 193 8.08 0.75 -18.56
CA ARG A 193 9.37 1.31 -18.95
C ARG A 193 9.66 2.67 -18.31
N TRP A 194 8.69 3.57 -18.30
CA TRP A 194 8.84 4.89 -17.70
C TRP A 194 9.15 4.86 -16.21
N ILE A 195 8.68 3.84 -15.47
CA ILE A 195 9.00 3.66 -14.04
C ILE A 195 10.47 3.23 -13.88
N VAL A 196 10.96 2.36 -14.75
CA VAL A 196 12.37 1.97 -14.76
C VAL A 196 13.27 3.18 -15.02
N GLU A 197 12.90 4.04 -15.96
CA GLU A 197 13.57 5.29 -16.28
C GLU A 197 13.53 6.26 -15.08
N ALA A 198 12.37 6.47 -14.47
CA ALA A 198 12.23 7.33 -13.29
C ALA A 198 13.09 6.87 -12.10
N PHE A 199 13.22 5.54 -11.89
CA PHE A 199 14.08 4.99 -10.84
C PHE A 199 15.55 5.18 -11.16
N ARG A 200 15.95 4.98 -12.43
CA ARG A 200 17.33 5.24 -12.88
C ARG A 200 17.72 6.69 -12.64
N ASP A 201 16.88 7.63 -13.07
CA ASP A 201 17.13 9.06 -12.93
C ASP A 201 17.25 9.47 -11.45
N ALA A 202 16.39 8.90 -10.59
CA ALA A 202 16.41 9.16 -9.15
C ALA A 202 17.65 8.58 -8.45
N LEU A 203 18.16 7.45 -8.92
CA LEU A 203 19.41 6.84 -8.41
C LEU A 203 20.64 7.65 -8.85
N GLY A 204 20.59 8.34 -9.99
CA GLY A 204 21.69 9.17 -10.49
C GLY A 204 22.99 8.39 -10.60
N GLU A 205 24.03 8.79 -9.85
CA GLU A 205 25.35 8.12 -9.84
C GLU A 205 25.28 6.67 -9.35
N ALA A 206 24.27 6.32 -8.54
CA ALA A 206 24.01 4.96 -8.08
C ALA A 206 23.17 4.13 -9.06
N ALA A 207 23.05 4.51 -10.34
CA ALA A 207 22.24 3.81 -11.33
C ALA A 207 22.61 2.32 -11.52
N ALA A 208 23.80 1.90 -11.11
CA ALA A 208 24.19 0.49 -11.04
C ALA A 208 23.30 -0.34 -10.11
N GLU A 209 22.66 0.28 -9.11
CA GLU A 209 21.73 -0.37 -8.16
C GLU A 209 20.29 -0.48 -8.69
N LEU A 210 20.03 -0.05 -9.93
CA LEU A 210 18.68 -0.01 -10.50
C LEU A 210 17.97 -1.37 -10.46
N GLU A 211 18.68 -2.43 -10.86
CA GLU A 211 18.12 -3.78 -10.87
C GLU A 211 17.74 -4.24 -9.46
N ASP A 212 18.58 -3.99 -8.47
CA ASP A 212 18.31 -4.30 -7.06
C ASP A 212 17.10 -3.52 -6.54
N ALA A 213 16.97 -2.24 -6.91
CA ALA A 213 15.83 -1.42 -6.52
C ALA A 213 14.50 -1.95 -7.10
N LEU A 214 14.50 -2.35 -8.36
CA LEU A 214 13.34 -2.95 -9.03
C LEU A 214 13.00 -4.33 -8.44
N ALA A 215 14.01 -5.16 -8.19
CA ALA A 215 13.85 -6.47 -7.56
C ALA A 215 13.27 -6.36 -6.15
N ALA A 216 13.81 -5.48 -5.32
CA ALA A 216 13.30 -5.21 -3.96
C ALA A 216 11.86 -4.69 -3.96
N GLY A 217 11.48 -3.91 -4.99
CA GLY A 217 10.10 -3.49 -5.25
C GLY A 217 9.12 -4.64 -5.51
N ASN A 218 9.62 -5.85 -5.80
CA ASN A 218 8.84 -7.07 -5.99
C ASN A 218 8.78 -7.96 -4.75
N LEU A 219 9.55 -7.67 -3.71
CA LEU A 219 9.48 -8.42 -2.47
C LEU A 219 8.18 -8.09 -1.71
N ARG A 220 7.69 -9.09 -0.98
CA ARG A 220 6.57 -8.87 -0.05
C ARG A 220 7.05 -7.97 1.09
N PRO A 221 6.42 -6.81 1.33
CA PRO A 221 6.78 -5.96 2.46
C PRO A 221 6.35 -6.60 3.77
N ASP A 222 7.18 -6.42 4.80
CA ASP A 222 6.81 -6.72 6.17
C ASP A 222 5.65 -5.83 6.65
N VAL A 223 4.91 -6.33 7.64
CA VAL A 223 3.93 -5.51 8.36
C VAL A 223 4.68 -4.76 9.45
N VAL A 224 4.84 -3.46 9.24
CA VAL A 224 5.47 -2.56 10.21
C VAL A 224 4.41 -1.70 10.88
N LEU A 225 4.51 -1.58 12.18
CA LEU A 225 3.68 -0.73 13.02
C LEU A 225 4.47 0.50 13.45
N ALA A 226 3.81 1.65 13.47
CA ALA A 226 4.27 2.81 14.26
C ALA A 226 3.48 2.84 15.55
N VAL A 227 4.16 2.75 16.67
CA VAL A 227 3.52 2.83 17.98
C VAL A 227 3.25 4.27 18.34
N THR A 228 2.12 4.52 18.99
CA THR A 228 1.72 5.87 19.40
C THR A 228 2.51 6.29 20.64
N PRO A 229 3.34 7.36 20.58
CA PRO A 229 4.05 7.87 21.76
C PRO A 229 3.13 8.23 22.91
N GLY A 230 3.59 8.00 24.14
CA GLY A 230 2.87 8.42 25.35
C GLY A 230 1.78 7.46 25.83
N ARG A 231 1.54 6.33 25.17
CA ARG A 231 0.46 5.41 25.53
C ARG A 231 0.89 4.13 26.24
N ALA A 232 2.14 3.71 26.15
CA ALA A 232 2.57 2.42 26.66
C ALA A 232 3.31 2.48 27.99
N ASP A 233 3.89 3.62 28.36
CA ASP A 233 4.77 3.75 29.52
C ASP A 233 4.37 4.85 30.51
N GLY A 234 3.27 5.55 30.26
CA GLY A 234 2.85 6.69 31.10
C GLY A 234 3.80 7.89 31.02
N LYS A 235 4.90 7.78 30.29
CA LYS A 235 5.80 8.91 30.01
C LYS A 235 5.39 9.57 28.72
N GLN A 236 4.93 10.81 28.80
CA GLN A 236 4.46 11.54 27.63
C GLN A 236 5.65 12.00 26.78
N GLY A 237 5.74 11.45 25.56
CA GLY A 237 6.24 12.13 24.36
C GLY A 237 7.71 12.52 24.25
N GLN A 238 8.61 12.01 25.07
CA GLN A 238 10.05 12.17 24.84
C GLN A 238 10.57 11.04 23.93
N GLU A 239 11.36 11.38 22.93
CA GLU A 239 12.18 10.36 22.26
C GLU A 239 13.10 9.73 23.31
N PRO A 240 13.32 8.40 23.28
CA PRO A 240 14.30 7.78 24.16
C PRO A 240 15.67 8.47 23.93
N GLU A 241 16.34 8.78 25.01
CA GLU A 241 17.70 9.37 24.97
C GLU A 241 18.72 8.41 24.31
N ASP A 242 18.42 7.12 24.32
CA ASP A 242 19.20 6.06 23.70
C ASP A 242 18.44 5.52 22.48
N PRO A 243 18.98 5.66 21.24
CA PRO A 243 18.38 5.12 20.04
C PRO A 243 18.26 3.59 20.01
N GLU A 244 18.96 2.87 20.90
CA GLU A 244 18.82 1.42 21.07
C GLU A 244 17.63 1.03 21.95
N HIS A 245 17.05 1.96 22.70
CA HIS A 245 15.88 1.71 23.54
C HIS A 245 14.58 2.04 22.81
N HIS A 246 13.75 1.00 22.62
CA HIS A 246 12.39 1.21 22.16
C HIS A 246 11.55 1.86 23.24
N ALA A 247 10.80 2.87 22.84
CA ALA A 247 9.88 3.61 23.72
C ALA A 247 8.76 2.74 24.32
N LEU A 248 8.74 1.42 24.04
CA LEU A 248 7.62 0.56 24.40
C LEU A 248 8.02 -0.91 24.65
N PRO A 249 7.29 -1.64 25.51
CA PRO A 249 7.43 -3.09 25.60
C PRO A 249 7.16 -3.74 24.25
N VAL A 250 8.13 -4.50 23.72
CA VAL A 250 8.02 -5.22 22.47
C VAL A 250 7.17 -6.48 22.68
N PRO A 251 6.03 -6.65 21.98
CA PRO A 251 5.25 -7.87 22.07
C PRO A 251 6.05 -9.10 21.60
N PRO A 252 5.75 -10.32 22.12
CA PRO A 252 6.50 -11.54 21.78
C PRO A 252 6.51 -11.90 20.28
N ASP A 253 5.54 -11.40 19.51
CA ASP A 253 5.39 -11.63 18.07
C ASP A 253 5.84 -10.45 17.22
N ALA A 254 6.54 -9.48 17.80
CA ALA A 254 7.10 -8.33 17.10
C ALA A 254 8.60 -8.19 17.42
N THR A 255 9.30 -7.54 16.52
CA THR A 255 10.68 -7.11 16.73
C THR A 255 10.79 -5.62 16.42
N PRO A 256 11.69 -4.90 17.09
CA PRO A 256 11.99 -3.52 16.74
C PRO A 256 12.36 -3.38 15.26
N THR A 257 12.01 -2.26 14.66
CA THR A 257 12.58 -1.88 13.36
C THR A 257 14.00 -1.37 13.55
N ARG A 258 14.71 -1.14 12.46
CA ARG A 258 16.15 -0.89 12.54
C ARG A 258 16.52 0.52 13.04
N TRP A 259 15.70 1.53 12.73
CA TRP A 259 16.07 2.93 12.98
C TRP A 259 14.98 3.73 13.70
N SER A 260 13.70 3.38 13.52
CA SER A 260 12.63 4.11 14.20
C SER A 260 12.44 3.61 15.63
N PRO A 261 12.56 4.45 16.65
CA PRO A 261 12.32 4.06 18.04
C PRO A 261 10.85 3.72 18.32
N TYR A 262 9.95 4.02 17.39
CA TYR A 262 8.51 3.69 17.45
C TYR A 262 8.12 2.58 16.49
N GLY A 263 9.07 2.02 15.76
CA GLY A 263 8.84 1.01 14.74
C GLY A 263 8.85 -0.41 15.30
N LEU A 264 7.80 -1.20 15.03
CA LEU A 264 7.73 -2.62 15.32
C LEU A 264 7.41 -3.41 14.05
N ARG A 265 8.19 -4.46 13.78
CA ARG A 265 7.97 -5.42 12.70
C ARG A 265 7.26 -6.63 13.25
N LEU A 266 6.09 -6.97 12.71
CA LEU A 266 5.38 -8.18 13.09
C LEU A 266 5.97 -9.40 12.37
N ALA A 267 6.22 -10.47 13.13
CA ALA A 267 6.64 -11.76 12.57
C ALA A 267 5.53 -12.45 11.75
N GLY A 268 4.29 -12.03 11.94
CA GLY A 268 3.09 -12.51 11.26
C GLY A 268 1.83 -12.10 12.01
N GLY A 269 0.67 -12.61 11.58
CA GLY A 269 -0.61 -12.35 12.23
C GLY A 269 -1.34 -11.09 11.73
N ASP A 270 -2.44 -10.77 12.42
CA ASP A 270 -3.30 -9.64 12.08
C ASP A 270 -2.91 -8.40 12.89
N PRO A 271 -2.51 -7.30 12.24
CA PRO A 271 -2.20 -6.05 12.92
C PRO A 271 -3.42 -5.39 13.59
N ALA A 272 -4.63 -5.83 13.25
CA ALA A 272 -5.87 -5.22 13.72
C ALA A 272 -5.95 -5.13 15.26
N ARG A 273 -5.39 -6.10 15.99
CA ARG A 273 -5.35 -6.08 17.47
C ARG A 273 -4.63 -4.87 18.05
N TYR A 274 -3.58 -4.39 17.40
CA TYR A 274 -2.83 -3.19 17.83
C TYR A 274 -3.49 -1.90 17.36
N VAL A 275 -4.07 -1.93 16.15
CA VAL A 275 -4.71 -0.78 15.53
C VAL A 275 -6.06 -0.47 16.19
N ALA A 276 -6.86 -1.49 16.52
CA ALA A 276 -8.18 -1.32 17.12
C ALA A 276 -8.12 -0.59 18.47
N GLY A 277 -7.11 -0.91 19.28
CA GLY A 277 -6.87 -0.27 20.58
C GLY A 277 -6.24 1.14 20.50
N GLY A 278 -5.89 1.62 19.30
CA GLY A 278 -5.18 2.90 19.12
C GLY A 278 -3.75 2.90 19.65
N GLN A 279 -3.17 1.73 19.91
CA GLN A 279 -1.81 1.57 20.40
C GLN A 279 -0.77 1.80 19.32
N ALA A 280 -1.13 1.44 18.09
CA ALA A 280 -0.27 1.57 16.93
C ALA A 280 -1.08 1.79 15.64
N VAL A 281 -0.38 2.13 14.57
CA VAL A 281 -0.90 2.19 13.20
C VAL A 281 0.04 1.42 12.28
N VAL A 282 -0.50 0.78 11.24
CA VAL A 282 0.35 0.18 10.19
C VAL A 282 1.00 1.30 9.39
N GLN A 283 2.32 1.40 9.47
CA GLN A 283 3.09 2.45 8.82
C GLN A 283 4.51 1.99 8.50
N ASP A 284 4.98 2.27 7.29
CA ASP A 284 6.35 2.00 6.87
C ASP A 284 7.37 2.78 7.72
N GLU A 285 8.51 2.17 8.00
CA GLU A 285 9.55 2.78 8.85
C GLU A 285 10.09 4.10 8.28
N ALA A 286 10.32 4.20 6.96
CA ALA A 286 10.75 5.46 6.35
C ALA A 286 9.71 6.58 6.51
N SER A 287 8.42 6.23 6.50
CA SER A 287 7.35 7.21 6.80
C SER A 287 7.37 7.71 8.23
N GLN A 288 7.79 6.85 9.18
CA GLN A 288 7.99 7.24 10.58
C GLN A 288 9.21 8.18 10.71
N LEU A 289 10.34 7.80 10.09
CA LEU A 289 11.57 8.57 10.10
C LEU A 289 11.41 9.95 9.46
N ALA A 290 10.63 10.07 8.39
CA ALA A 290 10.30 11.36 7.79
C ALA A 290 9.54 12.29 8.75
N ALA A 291 8.63 11.75 9.56
CA ALA A 291 7.93 12.52 10.60
C ALA A 291 8.87 12.87 11.77
N LEU A 292 9.72 11.94 12.20
CA LEU A 292 10.72 12.15 13.25
C LEU A 292 11.74 13.21 12.84
N ALA A 293 12.22 13.20 11.60
CA ALA A 293 13.17 14.19 11.11
C ALA A 293 12.65 15.63 11.30
N LEU A 294 11.36 15.89 11.03
CA LEU A 294 10.75 17.18 11.29
C LEU A 294 10.87 17.60 12.76
N THR A 295 10.75 16.67 13.70
CA THR A 295 10.76 16.96 15.14
C THR A 295 12.17 17.12 15.72
N ARG A 296 13.19 16.63 15.02
CA ARG A 296 14.60 16.65 15.45
C ARG A 296 15.32 17.95 15.06
N VAL A 297 14.84 18.64 14.03
CA VAL A 297 15.46 19.90 13.61
C VAL A 297 15.28 20.97 14.69
N SER A 298 16.39 21.62 15.06
CA SER A 298 16.36 22.78 15.96
C SER A 298 15.66 23.95 15.29
N LEU A 299 14.76 24.63 16.01
CA LEU A 299 14.07 25.83 15.55
C LEU A 299 14.91 27.07 15.86
N THR A 300 14.83 28.07 14.99
CA THR A 300 15.31 29.41 15.34
C THR A 300 14.28 30.09 16.25
N PRO A 301 14.66 30.60 17.42
CA PRO A 301 13.75 31.35 18.28
C PRO A 301 13.14 32.53 17.55
N PRO A 302 11.87 32.89 17.78
CA PRO A 302 11.26 34.06 17.19
C PRO A 302 11.89 35.33 17.78
N GLU A 303 12.15 36.32 16.94
CA GLU A 303 12.70 37.63 17.38
C GLU A 303 11.79 38.35 18.40
N ARG A 304 10.48 38.14 18.27
CA ARG A 304 9.47 38.66 19.21
C ARG A 304 8.53 37.52 19.61
N PRO A 305 8.68 36.97 20.83
CA PRO A 305 7.69 36.01 21.35
C PRO A 305 6.31 36.71 21.40
N LEU A 306 5.27 35.99 20.98
CA LEU A 306 3.90 36.44 21.15
C LEU A 306 3.67 36.65 22.66
N THR A 307 3.25 37.88 23.06
CA THR A 307 3.04 38.23 24.47
C THR A 307 2.01 37.26 25.10
N GLY A 308 2.41 36.58 26.18
CA GLY A 308 1.57 35.68 26.95
C GLY A 308 1.68 34.18 26.57
N GLU A 309 2.48 33.79 25.57
CA GLU A 309 2.76 32.36 25.28
C GLU A 309 4.17 31.96 25.78
N PRO A 310 4.26 31.01 26.69
CA PRO A 310 5.55 30.47 27.09
C PRO A 310 6.12 29.56 25.99
N GLY A 311 7.23 29.97 25.39
CA GLY A 311 8.08 29.14 24.55
C GLY A 311 7.70 29.06 23.09
N HIS A 312 8.69 28.66 22.30
CA HIS A 312 8.59 28.28 20.89
C HIS A 312 8.43 26.74 20.80
N ASP A 313 7.99 26.21 19.65
CA ASP A 313 7.75 24.79 19.39
C ASP A 313 6.44 24.25 19.99
N ARG A 314 5.37 25.04 19.88
CA ARG A 314 4.06 24.71 20.47
C ARG A 314 2.96 24.38 19.46
N ARG A 315 3.15 24.76 18.20
CA ARG A 315 2.12 24.63 17.16
C ARG A 315 2.68 23.89 15.96
N TRP A 316 2.18 22.68 15.74
CA TRP A 316 2.58 21.82 14.64
C TRP A 316 1.43 21.63 13.67
N LEU A 317 1.75 21.41 12.40
CA LEU A 317 0.79 21.16 11.33
C LEU A 317 1.16 19.91 10.56
N ASP A 318 0.18 19.05 10.27
CA ASP A 318 0.23 18.04 9.21
C ASP A 318 -0.76 18.46 8.12
N LEU A 319 -0.25 19.00 7.00
CA LEU A 319 -1.04 19.68 5.97
C LEU A 319 -1.86 18.72 5.12
N CYS A 320 -1.36 17.47 4.91
CA CYS A 320 -1.98 16.46 4.07
C CYS A 320 -2.15 15.13 4.84
N ALA A 321 -2.69 15.18 6.04
CA ALA A 321 -2.60 14.18 7.10
C ALA A 321 -3.23 12.81 6.80
N GLY A 322 -4.16 12.71 5.87
CA GLY A 322 -4.89 11.45 5.64
C GLY A 322 -4.03 10.32 5.06
N PRO A 323 -4.16 9.10 5.55
CA PRO A 323 -5.20 8.58 6.46
C PRO A 323 -4.89 8.69 7.96
N GLY A 324 -3.76 9.33 8.41
CA GLY A 324 -3.50 9.62 9.80
C GLY A 324 -2.25 8.99 10.41
N GLY A 325 -1.43 8.26 9.64
CA GLY A 325 -0.25 7.57 10.16
C GLY A 325 0.79 8.53 10.73
N LYS A 326 1.27 9.49 9.92
CA LYS A 326 2.22 10.52 10.35
C LYS A 326 1.60 11.47 11.39
N ALA A 327 0.32 11.85 11.19
CA ALA A 327 -0.41 12.69 12.15
C ALA A 327 -0.48 12.06 13.55
N LEU A 328 -0.65 10.73 13.64
CA LEU A 328 -0.72 10.03 14.92
C LEU A 328 0.62 10.08 15.66
N LEU A 329 1.71 9.79 14.96
CA LEU A 329 3.07 9.87 15.51
C LEU A 329 3.40 11.31 15.96
N LEU A 330 3.16 12.30 15.08
CA LEU A 330 3.41 13.70 15.41
C LEU A 330 2.54 14.21 16.56
N ALA A 331 1.28 13.79 16.66
CA ALA A 331 0.39 14.22 17.74
C ALA A 331 0.85 13.66 19.10
N GLY A 332 1.34 12.40 19.13
CA GLY A 332 1.91 11.82 20.34
C GLY A 332 3.20 12.53 20.78
N LEU A 333 4.10 12.83 19.83
CA LEU A 333 5.33 13.59 20.09
C LEU A 333 5.05 15.04 20.51
N ALA A 334 4.07 15.69 19.88
CA ALA A 334 3.66 17.04 20.23
C ALA A 334 3.12 17.09 21.66
N ALA A 335 2.28 16.14 22.06
CA ALA A 335 1.74 16.06 23.42
C ALA A 335 2.84 15.97 24.48
N GLY A 336 3.92 15.24 24.21
CA GLY A 336 5.06 15.14 25.11
C GLY A 336 5.94 16.39 25.22
N ARG A 337 5.81 17.29 24.25
CA ARG A 337 6.50 18.60 24.25
C ARG A 337 5.56 19.74 24.63
N ASP A 338 4.38 19.43 25.16
CA ASP A 338 3.32 20.41 25.44
C ASP A 338 2.95 21.27 24.21
N ALA A 339 3.07 20.67 23.03
CA ALA A 339 2.70 21.23 21.74
C ALA A 339 1.36 20.66 21.25
N ARG A 340 0.75 21.31 20.28
CA ARG A 340 -0.52 20.89 19.66
C ARG A 340 -0.36 20.69 18.17
N LEU A 341 -0.82 19.54 17.68
CA LEU A 341 -0.88 19.24 16.25
C LEU A 341 -2.26 19.63 15.70
N VAL A 342 -2.25 20.41 14.63
CA VAL A 342 -3.38 20.55 13.70
C VAL A 342 -3.14 19.60 12.53
N ALA A 343 -4.12 18.79 12.16
CA ALA A 343 -4.08 17.92 10.99
C ALA A 343 -5.12 18.36 9.97
N SER A 344 -4.74 18.42 8.70
CA SER A 344 -5.61 18.84 7.59
C SER A 344 -5.64 17.79 6.49
N ASP A 345 -6.77 17.59 5.82
CA ASP A 345 -6.88 16.84 4.56
C ASP A 345 -8.03 17.42 3.74
N VAL A 346 -7.82 17.55 2.42
CA VAL A 346 -8.83 18.10 1.50
C VAL A 346 -10.11 17.23 1.45
N ARG A 347 -9.99 15.93 1.72
CA ARG A 347 -11.11 14.99 1.68
C ARG A 347 -11.74 14.82 3.06
N PRO A 348 -13.01 15.22 3.28
CA PRO A 348 -13.67 15.13 4.59
C PRO A 348 -13.67 13.71 5.18
N ASN A 349 -13.80 12.67 4.35
CA ASN A 349 -13.77 11.29 4.79
C ASN A 349 -12.37 10.86 5.29
N ARG A 350 -11.28 11.39 4.70
CA ARG A 350 -9.91 11.15 5.17
C ARG A 350 -9.64 11.92 6.47
N ALA A 351 -10.01 13.19 6.54
CA ALA A 351 -9.97 13.98 7.77
C ALA A 351 -10.75 13.30 8.91
N GLY A 352 -11.92 12.72 8.61
CA GLY A 352 -12.69 11.91 9.56
C GLY A 352 -11.94 10.68 10.08
N ARG A 353 -11.17 9.99 9.23
CA ARG A 353 -10.31 8.86 9.63
C ARG A 353 -9.18 9.31 10.55
N VAL A 354 -8.50 10.42 10.22
CA VAL A 354 -7.47 11.03 11.09
C VAL A 354 -8.05 11.33 12.47
N ARG A 355 -9.19 12.02 12.53
CA ARG A 355 -9.88 12.33 13.80
C ARG A 355 -10.20 11.08 14.61
N SER A 356 -10.69 10.03 13.95
CA SER A 356 -11.01 8.77 14.62
C SER A 356 -9.76 8.05 15.12
N ALA A 357 -8.66 8.08 14.38
CA ALA A 357 -7.38 7.49 14.79
C ALA A 357 -6.82 8.19 16.03
N LEU A 358 -6.77 9.53 16.03
CA LEU A 358 -6.30 10.33 17.19
C LEU A 358 -7.16 10.08 18.43
N ARG A 359 -8.49 10.03 18.30
CA ARG A 359 -9.39 9.74 19.43
C ARG A 359 -9.14 8.33 20.01
N ARG A 360 -8.99 7.32 19.15
CA ARG A 360 -8.67 5.95 19.63
C ARG A 360 -7.35 5.90 20.40
N ALA A 361 -6.39 6.70 19.97
CA ALA A 361 -5.11 6.84 20.66
C ALA A 361 -5.19 7.67 21.96
N GLY A 362 -6.36 8.21 22.33
CA GLY A 362 -6.52 9.05 23.52
C GLY A 362 -5.95 10.46 23.35
N LEU A 363 -5.66 10.87 22.12
CA LEU A 363 -5.14 12.20 21.79
C LEU A 363 -6.29 13.16 21.45
N THR A 364 -6.10 14.45 21.74
CA THR A 364 -7.10 15.47 21.40
C THR A 364 -6.98 15.87 19.92
N PRO A 365 -7.97 15.56 19.06
CA PRO A 365 -7.85 15.84 17.64
C PRO A 365 -8.21 17.29 17.31
N ALA A 366 -7.25 18.05 16.76
CA ALA A 366 -7.53 19.28 16.02
C ALA A 366 -7.44 18.96 14.52
N VAL A 367 -8.58 18.60 13.89
CA VAL A 367 -8.62 18.13 12.50
C VAL A 367 -9.55 18.99 11.67
N VAL A 368 -9.03 19.51 10.56
CA VAL A 368 -9.71 20.39 9.60
C VAL A 368 -9.85 19.68 8.26
N ALA A 369 -11.01 19.80 7.62
CA ALA A 369 -11.17 19.40 6.21
C ALA A 369 -10.99 20.66 5.37
N ALA A 370 -9.82 20.84 4.75
CA ALA A 370 -9.48 22.02 3.96
C ALA A 370 -8.53 21.65 2.80
N ASP A 371 -8.58 22.44 1.75
CA ASP A 371 -7.58 22.38 0.69
C ASP A 371 -6.27 22.98 1.20
N GLY A 372 -5.22 22.18 1.27
CA GLY A 372 -3.91 22.61 1.75
C GLY A 372 -3.26 23.74 0.93
N ARG A 373 -3.78 24.04 -0.26
CA ARG A 373 -3.36 25.18 -1.08
C ARG A 373 -4.02 26.50 -0.66
N HIS A 374 -5.16 26.41 0.03
CA HIS A 374 -5.96 27.55 0.49
C HIS A 374 -6.29 27.35 1.98
N VAL A 375 -5.29 27.55 2.80
CA VAL A 375 -5.35 27.21 4.22
C VAL A 375 -6.22 28.20 5.03
N PRO A 376 -7.01 27.72 6.03
CA PRO A 376 -7.91 28.57 6.81
C PRO A 376 -7.25 29.25 8.03
N TRP A 377 -5.95 29.25 8.14
CA TRP A 377 -5.17 29.91 9.20
C TRP A 377 -4.30 31.02 8.65
N ARG A 378 -3.80 31.85 9.57
CA ARG A 378 -2.94 32.99 9.22
C ARG A 378 -1.53 32.48 8.83
N PRO A 379 -0.83 33.19 7.93
CA PRO A 379 0.59 32.94 7.68
C PRO A 379 1.40 32.98 8.99
N GLY A 380 2.46 32.20 9.04
CA GLY A 380 3.37 32.16 10.20
C GLY A 380 2.77 31.58 11.49
N THR A 381 1.70 30.75 11.38
CA THR A 381 1.03 30.21 12.57
C THR A 381 1.78 29.08 13.23
N PHE A 382 2.55 28.26 12.48
CA PHE A 382 3.11 27.00 12.98
C PHE A 382 4.62 27.03 13.11
N ASP A 383 5.13 26.33 14.10
CA ASP A 383 6.57 26.13 14.32
C ASP A 383 7.13 25.03 13.44
N ARG A 384 6.35 23.94 13.25
CA ARG A 384 6.70 22.77 12.43
C ARG A 384 5.55 22.43 11.50
N VAL A 385 5.85 22.19 10.24
CA VAL A 385 4.86 21.82 9.22
C VAL A 385 5.31 20.57 8.48
N LEU A 386 4.49 19.54 8.48
CA LEU A 386 4.64 18.38 7.61
C LEU A 386 3.78 18.56 6.36
N ALA A 387 4.37 18.42 5.20
CA ALA A 387 3.70 18.38 3.91
C ALA A 387 3.96 17.00 3.26
N ASP A 388 3.20 15.95 3.69
CA ASP A 388 3.19 14.62 3.04
C ASP A 388 2.26 14.67 1.84
N VAL A 389 2.79 15.17 0.73
CA VAL A 389 1.98 15.60 -0.42
C VAL A 389 1.47 14.43 -1.28
N PRO A 390 0.31 14.58 -1.95
CA PRO A 390 -0.15 13.59 -2.91
C PRO A 390 0.85 13.45 -4.06
N CYS A 391 1.20 12.22 -4.42
CA CYS A 391 2.21 11.90 -5.43
C CYS A 391 1.81 10.69 -6.29
N SER A 392 2.66 10.30 -7.23
CA SER A 392 2.48 9.10 -8.05
C SER A 392 2.50 7.80 -7.24
N ASN A 393 3.04 7.80 -6.02
CA ASN A 393 3.22 6.63 -5.13
C ASN A 393 4.15 5.55 -5.71
N LEU A 394 5.11 5.90 -6.56
CA LEU A 394 6.06 4.95 -7.15
C LEU A 394 6.95 4.28 -6.11
N GLY A 395 7.17 4.91 -4.97
CA GLY A 395 7.96 4.36 -3.87
C GLY A 395 7.27 3.26 -3.06
N SER A 396 5.94 3.14 -3.17
CA SER A 396 5.14 2.15 -2.41
C SER A 396 4.56 1.02 -3.26
N LEU A 397 5.10 0.80 -4.46
CA LEU A 397 4.61 -0.21 -5.42
C LEU A 397 4.67 -1.64 -4.89
N ARG A 398 5.57 -1.96 -3.96
CA ARG A 398 5.63 -3.28 -3.30
C ARG A 398 4.36 -3.59 -2.50
N ARG A 399 3.68 -2.55 -1.96
CA ARG A 399 2.43 -2.64 -1.21
C ARG A 399 1.19 -2.58 -2.10
N ARG A 400 1.30 -1.92 -3.26
CA ARG A 400 0.22 -1.68 -4.22
C ARG A 400 0.70 -1.95 -5.64
N PRO A 401 1.01 -3.22 -5.98
CA PRO A 401 1.60 -3.56 -7.27
C PRO A 401 0.70 -3.23 -8.45
N GLU A 402 -0.62 -3.18 -8.26
CA GLU A 402 -1.59 -2.73 -9.28
C GLU A 402 -1.38 -1.28 -9.71
N ALA A 403 -0.82 -0.44 -8.84
CA ALA A 403 -0.59 0.97 -9.14
C ALA A 403 0.40 1.18 -10.30
N ARG A 404 1.33 0.26 -10.54
CA ARG A 404 2.28 0.28 -11.67
C ARG A 404 1.60 0.48 -13.00
N TRP A 405 0.43 -0.13 -13.18
CA TRP A 405 -0.27 -0.22 -14.45
C TRP A 405 -1.43 0.77 -14.57
N ARG A 406 -1.67 1.58 -13.54
CA ARG A 406 -2.69 2.63 -13.49
C ARG A 406 -2.09 4.02 -13.65
N LYS A 407 -0.84 4.17 -13.24
CA LYS A 407 -0.12 5.43 -13.33
C LYS A 407 0.48 5.57 -14.73
N THR A 408 0.46 6.79 -15.22
CA THR A 408 1.07 7.14 -16.51
C THR A 408 2.01 8.32 -16.33
N PRO A 409 3.04 8.48 -17.16
CA PRO A 409 3.98 9.58 -17.03
C PRO A 409 3.30 10.95 -17.25
N GLU A 410 2.22 11.01 -18.02
CA GLU A 410 1.46 12.25 -18.30
C GLU A 410 0.76 12.82 -17.05
N ALA A 411 0.52 11.99 -16.03
CA ALA A 411 -0.07 12.44 -14.76
C ALA A 411 0.93 13.16 -13.85
N VAL A 412 2.24 12.96 -14.05
CA VAL A 412 3.29 13.50 -13.16
C VAL A 412 3.37 15.03 -13.18
N PRO A 413 3.32 15.74 -14.33
CA PRO A 413 3.37 17.20 -14.36
C PRO A 413 2.23 17.87 -13.58
N ALA A 414 1.01 17.31 -13.63
CA ALA A 414 -0.13 17.83 -12.89
C ALA A 414 0.04 17.65 -11.38
N LEU A 415 0.58 16.50 -10.96
CA LEU A 415 0.92 16.25 -9.55
C LEU A 415 2.01 17.21 -9.06
N ALA A 416 3.08 17.40 -9.83
CA ALA A 416 4.16 18.30 -9.50
C ALA A 416 3.70 19.77 -9.36
N ALA A 417 2.72 20.19 -10.16
CA ALA A 417 2.12 21.53 -10.03
C ALA A 417 1.41 21.69 -8.67
N VAL A 418 0.56 20.74 -8.31
CA VAL A 418 -0.14 20.71 -7.00
C VAL A 418 0.86 20.62 -5.84
N GLN A 419 1.93 19.85 -5.99
CA GLN A 419 2.97 19.70 -4.96
C GLN A 419 3.71 21.02 -4.70
N ARG A 420 4.00 21.80 -5.76
CA ARG A 420 4.60 23.14 -5.60
C ARG A 420 3.67 24.09 -4.83
N GLU A 421 2.38 24.11 -5.16
CA GLU A 421 1.38 24.92 -4.46
C GLU A 421 1.24 24.52 -2.97
N LEU A 422 1.26 23.21 -2.69
CA LEU A 422 1.21 22.69 -1.31
C LEU A 422 2.47 23.02 -0.53
N LEU A 423 3.64 22.93 -1.14
CA LEU A 423 4.90 23.29 -0.49
C LEU A 423 4.96 24.80 -0.18
N ASP A 424 4.50 25.65 -1.11
CA ASP A 424 4.36 27.08 -0.86
C ASP A 424 3.45 27.39 0.33
N ALA A 425 2.27 26.77 0.37
CA ALA A 425 1.32 26.93 1.46
C ALA A 425 1.86 26.39 2.80
N ALA A 426 2.64 25.30 2.77
CA ALA A 426 3.32 24.77 3.95
C ALA A 426 4.37 25.75 4.50
N ILE A 427 5.20 26.33 3.62
CA ILE A 427 6.20 27.33 3.99
C ILE A 427 5.50 28.59 4.54
N GLU A 428 4.44 29.05 3.88
CA GLU A 428 3.67 30.23 4.33
C GLU A 428 3.01 29.98 5.68
N SER A 429 2.60 28.75 5.97
CA SER A 429 2.04 28.34 7.26
C SER A 429 3.07 28.33 8.40
N ALA A 430 4.35 28.06 8.08
CA ALA A 430 5.45 28.08 9.04
C ALA A 430 5.80 29.53 9.40
N ARG A 431 6.10 29.80 10.69
CA ARG A 431 6.65 31.09 11.11
C ARG A 431 8.09 31.29 10.62
N PRO A 432 8.63 32.53 10.59
CA PRO A 432 10.07 32.73 10.46
C PRO A 432 10.85 31.91 11.50
N GLY A 433 11.92 31.26 11.08
CA GLY A 433 12.68 30.29 11.89
C GLY A 433 11.99 28.94 12.12
N GLY A 434 10.77 28.75 11.62
CA GLY A 434 10.06 27.47 11.63
C GLY A 434 10.54 26.51 10.54
N VAL A 435 10.18 25.22 10.67
CA VAL A 435 10.68 24.16 9.81
C VAL A 435 9.53 23.46 9.08
N VAL A 436 9.76 23.17 7.80
CA VAL A 436 8.86 22.41 6.93
C VAL A 436 9.55 21.12 6.51
N ALA A 437 8.87 19.98 6.64
CA ALA A 437 9.26 18.73 6.01
C ALA A 437 8.38 18.47 4.80
N TYR A 438 8.98 18.44 3.62
CA TYR A 438 8.34 18.01 2.39
C TYR A 438 8.62 16.52 2.17
N VAL A 439 7.56 15.73 2.03
CA VAL A 439 7.65 14.26 1.94
C VAL A 439 6.83 13.75 0.77
N THR A 440 7.40 12.82 0.00
CA THR A 440 6.64 12.03 -1.00
C THR A 440 6.98 10.55 -0.89
N CYS A 441 6.02 9.69 -1.21
CA CYS A 441 6.27 8.26 -1.45
C CYS A 441 6.53 7.99 -2.94
N SER A 442 7.37 8.79 -3.57
CA SER A 442 7.82 8.69 -4.94
C SER A 442 9.29 9.11 -5.04
N PRO A 443 10.15 8.36 -5.77
CA PRO A 443 11.51 8.81 -6.06
C PRO A 443 11.59 9.69 -7.32
N HIS A 444 10.49 9.91 -8.06
CA HIS A 444 10.48 10.64 -9.33
C HIS A 444 10.98 12.07 -9.17
N LEU A 445 12.02 12.46 -9.91
CA LEU A 445 12.69 13.77 -9.75
C LEU A 445 11.74 14.96 -9.87
N ALA A 446 10.78 14.91 -10.81
CA ALA A 446 9.78 15.96 -10.97
C ALA A 446 8.80 16.11 -9.79
N GLU A 447 8.71 15.12 -8.90
CA GLU A 447 7.88 15.14 -7.68
C GLU A 447 8.71 15.35 -6.41
N THR A 448 10.03 15.39 -6.51
CA THR A 448 10.98 15.44 -5.39
C THR A 448 11.89 16.65 -5.51
N ARG A 449 13.14 16.46 -5.95
CA ARG A 449 14.15 17.50 -6.10
C ARG A 449 13.62 18.72 -6.86
N ASP A 450 13.00 18.51 -8.01
CA ASP A 450 12.61 19.62 -8.89
C ASP A 450 11.49 20.49 -8.29
N VAL A 451 10.60 19.90 -7.47
CA VAL A 451 9.59 20.68 -6.73
C VAL A 451 10.27 21.55 -5.67
N VAL A 452 11.13 20.94 -4.84
CA VAL A 452 11.77 21.64 -3.71
C VAL A 452 12.69 22.76 -4.20
N THR A 453 13.52 22.46 -5.19
CA THR A 453 14.47 23.45 -5.75
C THR A 453 13.72 24.62 -6.37
N ALA A 454 12.73 24.35 -7.23
CA ALA A 454 11.97 25.41 -7.90
C ALA A 454 11.20 26.33 -6.90
N VAL A 455 10.67 25.77 -5.82
CA VAL A 455 9.97 26.55 -4.81
C VAL A 455 10.96 27.38 -3.97
N ALA A 456 12.08 26.79 -3.54
CA ALA A 456 13.09 27.48 -2.75
C ALA A 456 13.73 28.64 -3.52
N GLU A 457 14.10 28.43 -4.79
CA GLU A 457 14.67 29.47 -5.65
C GLU A 457 13.71 30.63 -5.90
N ARG A 458 12.44 30.33 -6.16
CA ARG A 458 11.41 31.35 -6.41
C ARG A 458 11.12 32.20 -5.16
N ARG A 459 11.13 31.58 -3.98
CA ARG A 459 10.78 32.25 -2.72
C ARG A 459 11.91 33.13 -2.20
N GLY A 460 13.11 32.62 -2.13
CA GLY A 460 14.27 33.33 -1.58
C GLY A 460 14.26 33.52 -0.04
N ASP A 461 13.16 33.17 0.64
CA ASP A 461 13.01 33.21 2.10
C ASP A 461 13.07 31.81 2.73
N VAL A 462 13.84 30.91 2.12
CA VAL A 462 13.88 29.49 2.52
C VAL A 462 15.30 28.96 2.41
N THR A 463 15.77 28.31 3.48
CA THR A 463 17.01 27.54 3.50
C THR A 463 16.71 26.05 3.45
N ILE A 464 17.29 25.31 2.49
CA ILE A 464 17.23 23.84 2.43
C ILE A 464 18.25 23.29 3.43
N LEU A 465 17.79 22.45 4.35
CA LEU A 465 18.59 21.84 5.41
C LEU A 465 19.13 20.47 4.95
N ASP A 466 20.18 20.00 5.61
CA ASP A 466 20.75 18.67 5.40
C ASP A 466 19.88 17.60 6.08
N ALA A 467 18.96 17.00 5.33
CA ALA A 467 18.07 15.99 5.85
C ALA A 467 18.76 14.66 6.23
N PRO A 468 19.74 14.15 5.47
CA PRO A 468 20.58 13.02 5.89
C PRO A 468 21.29 13.24 7.23
N ALA A 469 21.81 14.42 7.50
CA ALA A 469 22.48 14.72 8.78
C ALA A 469 21.51 14.64 9.98
N VAL A 470 20.22 14.95 9.77
CA VAL A 470 19.19 14.83 10.83
C VAL A 470 18.84 13.36 11.12
N LEU A 471 19.10 12.46 10.17
CA LEU A 471 18.86 11.01 10.26
C LEU A 471 20.19 10.24 10.14
N ALA A 472 21.24 10.71 10.82
CA ALA A 472 22.62 10.20 10.71
C ALA A 472 22.74 8.69 11.03
N GLU A 473 21.83 8.13 11.80
CA GLU A 473 21.74 6.70 12.11
C GLU A 473 21.37 5.83 10.90
N VAL A 474 20.81 6.44 9.82
CA VAL A 474 20.40 5.72 8.61
C VAL A 474 21.44 5.91 7.51
N PRO A 475 22.22 4.89 7.17
CA PRO A 475 23.26 5.02 6.15
C PRO A 475 22.68 5.09 4.74
N GLY A 476 23.39 5.75 3.82
CA GLY A 476 23.09 5.72 2.39
C GLY A 476 21.80 6.44 1.99
N LEU A 477 21.38 7.46 2.74
CA LEU A 477 20.17 8.25 2.47
C LEU A 477 20.31 9.28 1.37
N HIS A 478 21.52 9.61 0.92
CA HIS A 478 21.71 10.69 -0.05
C HIS A 478 20.94 10.45 -1.35
N ALA A 479 20.21 11.48 -1.77
CA ALA A 479 19.55 11.59 -3.08
C ALA A 479 20.56 12.16 -4.12
N SER A 480 20.08 12.50 -5.31
CA SER A 480 20.91 13.19 -6.33
C SER A 480 21.43 14.56 -5.88
N ASP A 481 20.74 15.25 -4.97
CA ASP A 481 21.25 16.38 -4.19
C ASP A 481 21.52 15.88 -2.77
N PRO A 482 22.73 16.06 -2.22
CA PRO A 482 23.13 15.49 -0.93
C PRO A 482 22.37 16.07 0.27
N ARG A 483 21.67 17.20 0.12
CA ARG A 483 20.83 17.79 1.17
C ARG A 483 19.51 17.05 1.37
N PHE A 484 19.08 16.23 0.40
CA PHE A 484 17.84 15.49 0.45
C PHE A 484 18.07 14.05 0.88
N ALA A 485 17.13 13.50 1.64
CA ALA A 485 17.13 12.09 2.00
C ALA A 485 16.20 11.29 1.08
N GLN A 486 16.69 10.17 0.55
CA GLN A 486 15.93 9.23 -0.25
C GLN A 486 16.08 7.83 0.32
N PHE A 487 14.99 7.28 0.82
CA PHE A 487 14.92 5.89 1.24
C PHE A 487 14.71 4.99 0.02
N TRP A 488 15.28 3.78 0.07
CA TRP A 488 15.14 2.80 -0.99
C TRP A 488 14.86 1.39 -0.44
N PRO A 489 13.98 0.59 -1.09
CA PRO A 489 13.68 -0.77 -0.62
C PRO A 489 14.91 -1.69 -0.54
N HIS A 490 15.82 -1.62 -1.50
CA HIS A 490 17.02 -2.47 -1.56
C HIS A 490 18.08 -2.08 -0.52
N ARG A 491 18.20 -0.81 -0.15
CA ARG A 491 19.15 -0.33 0.86
C ARG A 491 18.61 -0.43 2.28
N HIS A 492 17.34 -0.07 2.47
CA HIS A 492 16.75 0.17 3.79
C HIS A 492 15.65 -0.83 4.17
N GLY A 493 15.15 -1.65 3.23
CA GLY A 493 14.00 -2.52 3.48
C GLY A 493 12.66 -1.78 3.62
N THR A 494 12.63 -0.46 3.39
CA THR A 494 11.48 0.42 3.52
C THR A 494 10.83 0.73 2.17
N ASP A 495 9.73 1.49 2.15
CA ASP A 495 9.24 2.11 0.93
C ASP A 495 10.23 3.20 0.44
N ALA A 496 10.22 3.52 -0.86
CA ALA A 496 11.04 4.61 -1.37
C ALA A 496 10.34 5.94 -1.02
N ILE A 497 10.80 6.56 0.07
CA ILE A 497 10.34 7.85 0.57
C ILE A 497 11.39 8.91 0.32
N PHE A 498 10.97 10.04 -0.22
CA PHE A 498 11.79 11.23 -0.32
C PHE A 498 11.46 12.20 0.81
N LEU A 499 12.49 12.84 1.35
CA LEU A 499 12.37 13.85 2.39
C LEU A 499 13.29 15.04 2.08
N ALA A 500 12.72 16.25 2.13
CA ALA A 500 13.45 17.50 2.20
C ALA A 500 13.03 18.27 3.46
N LEU A 501 13.99 18.88 4.13
CA LEU A 501 13.78 19.74 5.28
C LEU A 501 14.10 21.19 4.88
N LEU A 502 13.22 22.10 5.19
CA LEU A 502 13.33 23.52 4.84
C LEU A 502 13.10 24.39 6.07
N ARG A 503 13.87 25.46 6.21
CA ARG A 503 13.65 26.50 7.22
C ARG A 503 13.14 27.74 6.52
N ARG A 504 12.06 28.31 7.02
CA ARG A 504 11.63 29.65 6.63
C ARG A 504 12.47 30.69 7.37
N GLU A 505 13.06 31.62 6.62
CA GLU A 505 13.86 32.73 7.17
C GLU A 505 12.97 33.91 7.64
#